data_d8eaa724e00670690526be85e58528d8
#
_entry.id   d8eaa724e00670690526be85e58528d8
#
_cell.length_a   1.000
_cell.length_b   1.000
_cell.length_c   1.000
_cell.angle_alpha   90.00
_cell.angle_beta   90.00
_cell.angle_gamma   90.00
#
_symmetry.space_group_name_H-M   'P 1'
#
loop_
_entity.id
_entity.type
_entity.pdbx_description
1 polymer ?
#
loop_
_entity_poly.entity_id
_entity_poly.type
_entity_poly.pdbx_seq_one_letter_code
_entity_poly.pdbx_strand_id
1 'polypeptide(L)'
;MKFDAIIGNPPYQMNIGEKKDNYGIPLYNQFVDIARQIRPQFITMITPSRWFTGGRGLDQFRQSMLGDTHIRAIFDYVDSKDCFPTVDISGGVSYFLWDAKHKTNCQFTNHFGGNANTLPRKLDEFNIFVRNNGALSLIHKVKAMSKTMLNAQISPQTPFGFVSTYRGTAQPETDPTCVMLKSSGDASYVLREDIKKNQQWVDLHKVIFSKATCEHAGTPDRNGQYRVLSALALLQPQCVCTQSYLVAGAYTTAEEADNLLTYLKTKFVRYLILQTITSQDLSPEKFMFVPLQDFTSKSDINWSATVEEIDKQLYEKYGVDEAERSLIENTIKEM
;
A
#
# COMPACT_ATOMS: atom_id res chain seq x y z
N MET A 1 -6.88 37.83 20.20
CA MET A 1 -8.15 37.10 20.55
C MET A 1 -7.72 35.68 20.92
N LYS A 2 -8.17 35.14 22.04
CA LYS A 2 -7.88 33.77 22.47
C LYS A 2 -9.12 32.92 22.20
N PHE A 3 -8.95 31.82 21.54
CA PHE A 3 -10.04 30.86 21.24
C PHE A 3 -9.92 29.66 22.18
N ASP A 4 -11.04 29.20 22.70
CA ASP A 4 -11.08 27.96 23.50
C ASP A 4 -11.13 26.72 22.59
N ALA A 5 -11.85 26.80 21.48
CA ALA A 5 -11.94 25.71 20.52
C ALA A 5 -11.94 26.23 19.07
N ILE A 6 -11.36 25.42 18.20
CA ILE A 6 -11.41 25.59 16.73
C ILE A 6 -12.07 24.34 16.16
N ILE A 7 -13.17 24.53 15.45
CA ILE A 7 -13.94 23.45 14.79
C ILE A 7 -13.99 23.76 13.30
N GLY A 8 -13.73 22.79 12.44
CA GLY A 8 -13.72 23.05 11.00
C GLY A 8 -13.87 21.84 10.10
N ASN A 9 -14.36 22.12 8.91
CA ASN A 9 -14.25 21.28 7.73
C ASN A 9 -13.49 22.11 6.67
N PRO A 10 -12.14 22.08 6.69
CA PRO A 10 -11.33 22.88 5.79
C PRO A 10 -11.45 22.41 4.34
N PRO A 11 -11.16 23.27 3.34
CA PRO A 11 -11.07 22.82 1.96
C PRO A 11 -9.98 21.75 1.83
N TYR A 12 -10.34 20.63 1.17
CA TYR A 12 -9.46 19.46 1.12
C TYR A 12 -8.28 19.62 0.17
N GLN A 13 -8.51 20.29 -0.96
CA GLN A 13 -7.49 20.49 -1.98
C GLN A 13 -7.74 21.76 -2.78
N MET A 14 -6.69 22.28 -3.36
CA MET A 14 -6.72 23.33 -4.36
C MET A 14 -6.43 22.72 -5.72
N ASN A 15 -7.26 23.05 -6.71
CA ASN A 15 -7.04 22.65 -8.09
C ASN A 15 -6.06 23.63 -8.75
N ILE A 16 -4.94 23.12 -9.24
CA ILE A 16 -3.94 23.91 -9.98
C ILE A 16 -3.86 23.37 -11.40
N GLY A 17 -4.14 24.23 -12.41
CA GLY A 17 -3.99 23.90 -13.82
C GLY A 17 -5.30 23.79 -14.60
N GLU A 18 -5.20 23.76 -15.92
CA GLU A 18 -6.32 23.57 -16.84
C GLU A 18 -6.72 22.09 -16.94
N LYS A 19 -7.95 21.84 -17.30
CA LYS A 19 -8.79 20.62 -17.19
C LYS A 19 -8.20 19.21 -17.30
N LYS A 20 -6.97 18.98 -17.77
CA LYS A 20 -6.40 17.62 -17.93
C LYS A 20 -5.25 17.28 -16.97
N ASP A 21 -4.59 18.27 -16.38
CA ASP A 21 -3.45 18.08 -15.47
C ASP A 21 -3.74 18.53 -14.03
N ASN A 22 -5.00 18.45 -13.64
CA ASN A 22 -5.50 18.99 -12.38
C ASN A 22 -5.17 18.05 -11.21
N TYR A 23 -3.92 18.06 -10.76
CA TYR A 23 -3.51 17.38 -9.53
C TYR A 23 -3.83 18.29 -8.34
N GLY A 24 -4.91 17.95 -7.60
CA GLY A 24 -5.23 18.67 -6.38
C GLY A 24 -4.11 18.64 -5.37
N ILE A 25 -3.62 19.83 -4.97
CA ILE A 25 -2.67 19.96 -3.85
C ILE A 25 -3.47 20.00 -2.55
N PRO A 26 -3.11 19.17 -1.54
CA PRO A 26 -3.76 19.21 -0.24
C PRO A 26 -3.66 20.60 0.40
N LEU A 27 -4.77 21.08 0.95
CA LEU A 27 -4.85 22.36 1.68
C LEU A 27 -5.17 22.16 3.16
N TYR A 28 -5.95 21.14 3.50
CA TYR A 28 -6.44 20.92 4.87
C TYR A 28 -5.31 20.85 5.92
N ASN A 29 -4.14 20.33 5.54
CA ASN A 29 -2.96 20.28 6.38
C ASN A 29 -2.52 21.68 6.86
N GLN A 30 -2.55 22.69 5.98
CA GLN A 30 -2.22 24.07 6.32
C GLN A 30 -3.22 24.66 7.33
N PHE A 31 -4.52 24.34 7.19
CA PHE A 31 -5.54 24.78 8.15
C PHE A 31 -5.33 24.16 9.53
N VAL A 32 -4.94 22.89 9.60
CA VAL A 32 -4.61 22.21 10.87
C VAL A 32 -3.38 22.90 11.52
N ASP A 33 -2.35 23.20 10.74
CA ASP A 33 -1.13 23.86 11.23
C ASP A 33 -1.43 25.29 11.73
N ILE A 34 -2.26 26.06 11.01
CA ILE A 34 -2.71 27.39 11.46
C ILE A 34 -3.51 27.26 12.76
N ALA A 35 -4.42 26.30 12.88
CA ALA A 35 -5.18 26.10 14.10
C ALA A 35 -4.30 25.79 15.31
N ARG A 36 -3.25 24.98 15.14
CA ARG A 36 -2.25 24.71 16.19
C ARG A 36 -1.45 25.96 16.59
N GLN A 37 -1.10 26.81 15.62
CA GLN A 37 -0.38 28.07 15.89
C GLN A 37 -1.20 29.06 16.73
N ILE A 38 -2.53 29.04 16.60
CA ILE A 38 -3.45 29.85 17.42
C ILE A 38 -3.46 29.40 18.89
N ARG A 39 -3.02 28.17 19.17
CA ARG A 39 -2.93 27.58 20.52
C ARG A 39 -4.26 27.60 21.31
N PRO A 40 -5.36 27.10 20.76
CA PRO A 40 -6.61 26.95 21.48
C PRO A 40 -6.50 25.82 22.52
N GLN A 41 -7.53 25.62 23.35
CA GLN A 41 -7.63 24.44 24.22
C GLN A 41 -7.97 23.18 23.41
N PHE A 42 -8.86 23.31 22.42
CA PHE A 42 -9.31 22.17 21.59
C PHE A 42 -9.27 22.50 20.11
N ILE A 43 -8.92 21.49 19.30
CA ILE A 43 -9.08 21.53 17.85
C ILE A 43 -9.84 20.27 17.43
N THR A 44 -10.86 20.42 16.62
CA THR A 44 -11.50 19.30 15.92
C THR A 44 -11.72 19.67 14.48
N MET A 45 -11.20 18.84 13.58
CA MET A 45 -11.34 19.04 12.13
C MET A 45 -11.61 17.71 11.44
N ILE A 46 -12.46 17.74 10.43
CA ILE A 46 -12.65 16.62 9.52
C ILE A 46 -11.77 16.82 8.29
N THR A 47 -11.00 15.78 7.93
CA THR A 47 -10.02 15.82 6.84
C THR A 47 -10.02 14.50 6.07
N PRO A 48 -9.57 14.47 4.80
CA PRO A 48 -9.29 13.20 4.13
C PRO A 48 -8.26 12.39 4.91
N SER A 49 -8.48 11.06 5.05
CA SER A 49 -7.57 10.16 5.78
C SER A 49 -6.27 9.84 5.04
N ARG A 50 -6.10 10.38 3.84
CA ARG A 50 -4.92 10.15 2.99
C ARG A 50 -3.59 10.43 3.69
N TRP A 51 -3.55 11.39 4.62
CA TRP A 51 -2.35 11.73 5.36
C TRP A 51 -1.80 10.57 6.22
N PHE A 52 -2.60 9.57 6.55
CA PHE A 52 -2.16 8.41 7.34
C PHE A 52 -0.96 7.68 6.73
N THR A 53 -0.86 7.64 5.41
CA THR A 53 0.27 7.02 4.72
C THR A 53 1.17 8.03 4.00
N GLY A 54 0.81 9.32 3.98
CA GLY A 54 1.58 10.38 3.33
C GLY A 54 1.47 10.40 1.81
N GLY A 55 2.51 10.93 1.17
CA GLY A 55 2.55 11.19 -0.27
C GLY A 55 1.87 12.50 -0.65
N ARG A 56 2.06 12.97 -1.88
CA ARG A 56 1.57 14.26 -2.40
C ARG A 56 1.92 15.46 -1.50
N GLY A 57 3.12 15.46 -0.92
CA GLY A 57 3.59 16.56 -0.03
C GLY A 57 3.06 16.49 1.40
N LEU A 58 2.40 15.40 1.81
CA LEU A 58 1.85 15.23 3.16
C LEU A 58 2.80 14.55 4.14
N ASP A 59 4.03 14.20 3.75
CA ASP A 59 4.92 13.41 4.61
C ASP A 59 5.32 14.12 5.89
N GLN A 60 5.63 15.43 5.81
CA GLN A 60 5.93 16.24 6.99
C GLN A 60 4.70 16.42 7.88
N PHE A 61 3.53 16.66 7.28
CA PHE A 61 2.27 16.75 8.01
C PHE A 61 1.95 15.44 8.73
N ARG A 62 2.09 14.28 8.03
CA ARG A 62 1.94 12.96 8.65
C ARG A 62 2.84 12.79 9.86
N GLN A 63 4.14 13.06 9.72
CA GLN A 63 5.09 12.94 10.82
C GLN A 63 4.70 13.83 12.00
N SER A 64 4.30 15.08 11.72
CA SER A 64 3.82 16.02 12.73
C SER A 64 2.57 15.52 13.45
N MET A 65 1.60 14.95 12.72
CA MET A 65 0.38 14.40 13.29
C MET A 65 0.64 13.14 14.10
N LEU A 66 1.43 12.19 13.57
CA LEU A 66 1.73 10.93 14.25
C LEU A 66 2.58 11.14 15.53
N GLY A 67 3.47 12.14 15.54
CA GLY A 67 4.26 12.47 16.72
C GLY A 67 3.56 13.35 17.76
N ASP A 68 2.32 13.81 17.50
CA ASP A 68 1.61 14.72 18.38
C ASP A 68 0.78 13.99 19.45
N THR A 69 1.30 13.93 20.66
CA THR A 69 0.64 13.31 21.82
C THR A 69 -0.61 14.04 22.32
N HIS A 70 -0.89 15.26 21.81
CA HIS A 70 -2.10 15.99 22.15
C HIS A 70 -3.34 15.52 21.36
N ILE A 71 -3.16 14.65 20.35
CA ILE A 71 -4.31 14.04 19.67
C ILE A 71 -4.97 13.04 20.59
N ARG A 72 -6.10 13.43 21.17
CA ARG A 72 -6.85 12.65 22.15
C ARG A 72 -7.68 11.55 21.52
N ALA A 73 -8.30 11.83 20.38
CA ALA A 73 -9.14 10.87 19.67
C ALA A 73 -9.07 11.08 18.16
N ILE A 74 -9.18 9.98 17.41
CA ILE A 74 -9.39 9.98 15.95
C ILE A 74 -10.52 9.02 15.64
N PHE A 75 -11.44 9.47 14.78
CA PHE A 75 -12.52 8.65 14.23
C PHE A 75 -12.31 8.58 12.72
N ASP A 76 -12.09 7.37 12.20
CA ASP A 76 -11.72 7.13 10.82
C ASP A 76 -12.81 6.33 10.10
N TYR A 77 -13.27 6.85 8.97
CA TYR A 77 -14.25 6.24 8.08
C TYR A 77 -13.54 5.83 6.79
N VAL A 78 -13.35 4.52 6.61
CA VAL A 78 -12.66 3.97 5.42
C VAL A 78 -13.47 4.25 4.16
N ASP A 79 -14.80 4.05 4.21
CA ASP A 79 -15.73 4.55 3.21
C ASP A 79 -16.22 5.95 3.64
N SER A 80 -15.91 6.97 2.83
CA SER A 80 -16.37 8.33 3.09
C SER A 80 -17.89 8.48 3.10
N LYS A 81 -18.62 7.56 2.46
CA LYS A 81 -20.09 7.56 2.41
C LYS A 81 -20.72 7.27 3.77
N ASP A 82 -20.01 6.59 4.67
CA ASP A 82 -20.46 6.39 6.04
C ASP A 82 -20.52 7.71 6.83
N CYS A 83 -19.78 8.73 6.38
CA CYS A 83 -19.76 10.07 6.96
C CYS A 83 -20.48 11.12 6.07
N PHE A 84 -20.28 11.03 4.76
CA PHE A 84 -20.85 11.93 3.74
C PHE A 84 -21.58 11.12 2.66
N PRO A 85 -22.86 10.78 2.82
CA PRO A 85 -23.57 9.83 1.96
C PRO A 85 -23.56 10.15 0.46
N THR A 86 -23.38 11.44 0.09
CA THR A 86 -23.41 11.92 -1.29
C THR A 86 -22.04 12.20 -1.89
N VAL A 87 -20.95 12.03 -1.13
CA VAL A 87 -19.59 12.40 -1.55
C VAL A 87 -18.67 11.20 -1.47
N ASP A 88 -18.00 10.91 -2.58
CA ASP A 88 -16.97 9.88 -2.64
C ASP A 88 -15.59 10.53 -2.50
N ILE A 89 -14.90 10.25 -1.38
CA ILE A 89 -13.56 10.75 -1.09
C ILE A 89 -12.61 9.56 -1.05
N SER A 90 -11.81 9.44 -2.09
CA SER A 90 -10.82 8.37 -2.22
C SER A 90 -9.89 8.31 -1.00
N GLY A 91 -9.85 7.14 -0.35
CA GLY A 91 -9.09 6.92 0.87
C GLY A 91 -9.84 7.25 2.17
N GLY A 92 -11.12 7.66 2.07
CA GLY A 92 -11.97 7.93 3.22
C GLY A 92 -11.68 9.26 3.93
N VAL A 93 -12.37 9.46 5.05
CA VAL A 93 -12.27 10.67 5.87
C VAL A 93 -12.07 10.33 7.34
N SER A 94 -11.42 11.23 8.07
CA SER A 94 -11.28 11.13 9.51
C SER A 94 -11.51 12.48 10.17
N TYR A 95 -12.04 12.48 11.39
CA TYR A 95 -11.98 13.65 12.24
C TYR A 95 -11.23 13.33 13.53
N PHE A 96 -10.61 14.34 14.11
CA PHE A 96 -9.81 14.19 15.29
C PHE A 96 -10.20 15.23 16.36
N LEU A 97 -9.95 14.89 17.62
CA LEU A 97 -9.94 15.79 18.74
C LEU A 97 -8.51 15.98 19.24
N TRP A 98 -7.98 17.16 19.10
CA TRP A 98 -6.74 17.61 19.70
C TRP A 98 -7.07 18.39 20.98
N ASP A 99 -6.38 18.09 22.09
CA ASP A 99 -6.57 18.72 23.41
C ASP A 99 -5.21 19.13 23.94
N ALA A 100 -5.00 20.42 24.18
CA ALA A 100 -3.74 20.97 24.66
C ALA A 100 -3.23 20.38 25.99
N LYS A 101 -4.12 19.74 26.77
CA LYS A 101 -3.80 19.09 28.05
C LYS A 101 -3.56 17.58 27.91
N HIS A 102 -3.91 16.97 26.78
CA HIS A 102 -3.74 15.54 26.55
C HIS A 102 -2.27 15.19 26.30
N LYS A 103 -1.78 14.08 26.85
CA LYS A 103 -0.39 13.60 26.69
C LYS A 103 -0.27 12.08 26.74
N THR A 104 -1.33 11.36 26.42
CA THR A 104 -1.36 9.89 26.46
C THR A 104 -1.69 9.30 25.08
N ASN A 105 -1.91 8.00 25.01
CA ASN A 105 -2.32 7.34 23.77
C ASN A 105 -3.64 7.91 23.23
N CYS A 106 -3.71 8.01 21.91
CA CYS A 106 -4.91 8.43 21.20
C CYS A 106 -5.97 7.32 21.23
N GLN A 107 -7.22 7.66 21.49
CA GLN A 107 -8.36 6.74 21.28
C GLN A 107 -8.67 6.72 19.78
N PHE A 108 -8.27 5.67 19.10
CA PHE A 108 -8.51 5.53 17.66
C PHE A 108 -9.71 4.62 17.42
N THR A 109 -10.74 5.17 16.78
CA THR A 109 -11.94 4.43 16.35
C THR A 109 -11.91 4.26 14.83
N ASN A 110 -11.86 3.02 14.37
CA ASN A 110 -11.95 2.67 12.96
C ASN A 110 -13.37 2.21 12.63
N HIS A 111 -14.00 2.86 11.66
CA HIS A 111 -15.29 2.47 11.10
C HIS A 111 -15.07 1.71 9.80
N PHE A 112 -15.49 0.46 9.76
CA PHE A 112 -15.34 -0.41 8.60
C PHE A 112 -16.48 -1.42 8.50
N GLY A 113 -17.15 -1.48 7.35
CA GLY A 113 -18.24 -2.44 7.09
C GLY A 113 -19.41 -2.34 8.08
N GLY A 114 -19.76 -1.12 8.52
CA GLY A 114 -20.81 -0.88 9.50
C GLY A 114 -20.43 -1.16 10.96
N ASN A 115 -19.20 -1.61 11.22
CA ASN A 115 -18.68 -1.87 12.55
C ASN A 115 -17.71 -0.77 12.97
N ALA A 116 -17.65 -0.50 14.28
CA ALA A 116 -16.67 0.41 14.88
C ALA A 116 -15.81 -0.34 15.89
N ASN A 117 -14.49 -0.18 15.78
CA ASN A 117 -13.53 -0.75 16.72
C ASN A 117 -12.63 0.35 17.27
N THR A 118 -12.59 0.49 18.60
CA THR A 118 -11.82 1.53 19.28
C THR A 118 -10.70 0.90 20.11
N LEU A 119 -9.47 1.36 19.88
CA LEU A 119 -8.30 0.98 20.69
C LEU A 119 -7.49 2.22 21.09
N PRO A 120 -6.84 2.19 22.28
CA PRO A 120 -5.82 3.18 22.60
C PRO A 120 -4.58 2.91 21.74
N ARG A 121 -4.15 3.92 20.95
CA ARG A 121 -3.07 3.79 19.98
C ARG A 121 -1.95 4.79 20.26
N LYS A 122 -0.72 4.31 20.16
CA LYS A 122 0.43 5.17 19.96
C LYS A 122 0.52 5.47 18.45
N LEU A 123 0.31 6.73 18.05
CA LEU A 123 0.14 7.06 16.63
C LEU A 123 1.44 6.88 15.83
N ASP A 124 2.61 7.09 16.45
CA ASP A 124 3.94 6.96 15.84
C ASP A 124 4.54 5.54 15.96
N GLU A 125 3.71 4.51 16.13
CA GLU A 125 4.12 3.11 16.25
C GLU A 125 4.83 2.59 14.98
N PHE A 126 4.42 3.09 13.82
CA PHE A 126 5.04 2.82 12.51
C PHE A 126 5.26 4.12 11.75
N ASN A 127 6.07 4.07 10.69
CA ASN A 127 6.29 5.23 9.80
C ASN A 127 5.03 5.68 9.05
N ILE A 128 4.00 4.84 9.01
CA ILE A 128 2.66 5.12 8.49
C ILE A 128 1.64 4.77 9.56
N PHE A 129 0.42 5.29 9.45
CA PHE A 129 -0.65 4.91 10.36
C PHE A 129 -1.48 3.75 9.78
N VAL A 130 -1.43 2.59 10.46
CA VAL A 130 -2.24 1.42 10.12
C VAL A 130 -3.67 1.66 10.60
N ARG A 131 -4.62 1.74 9.69
CA ARG A 131 -6.03 2.10 9.97
C ARG A 131 -6.80 0.96 10.64
N ASN A 132 -6.54 -0.29 10.24
CA ASN A 132 -7.27 -1.45 10.76
C ASN A 132 -6.71 -1.88 12.11
N ASN A 133 -7.45 -1.63 13.18
CA ASN A 133 -7.08 -2.05 14.53
C ASN A 133 -6.90 -3.57 14.66
N GLY A 134 -7.67 -4.36 13.90
CA GLY A 134 -7.57 -5.82 13.90
C GLY A 134 -6.29 -6.38 13.26
N ALA A 135 -5.59 -5.57 12.47
CA ALA A 135 -4.34 -6.01 11.81
C ALA A 135 -3.09 -5.85 12.68
N LEU A 136 -3.16 -5.10 13.78
CA LEU A 136 -1.97 -4.72 14.55
C LEU A 136 -1.26 -5.91 15.18
N SER A 137 -2.02 -6.82 15.80
CA SER A 137 -1.46 -8.01 16.43
C SER A 137 -0.64 -8.83 15.42
N LEU A 138 -1.21 -9.08 14.26
CA LEU A 138 -0.52 -9.79 13.18
C LEU A 138 0.74 -9.06 12.72
N ILE A 139 0.67 -7.74 12.49
CA ILE A 139 1.84 -6.95 12.08
C ILE A 139 2.96 -7.03 13.12
N HIS A 140 2.61 -6.99 14.41
CA HIS A 140 3.60 -7.15 15.50
C HIS A 140 4.24 -8.54 15.49
N LYS A 141 3.43 -9.61 15.35
CA LYS A 141 3.92 -10.98 15.24
C LYS A 141 4.92 -11.13 14.07
N VAL A 142 4.53 -10.64 12.89
CA VAL A 142 5.39 -10.67 11.70
C VAL A 142 6.69 -9.90 11.92
N LYS A 143 6.64 -8.69 12.45
CA LYS A 143 7.83 -7.85 12.70
C LYS A 143 8.75 -8.42 13.79
N ALA A 144 8.21 -9.12 14.78
CA ALA A 144 8.99 -9.78 15.81
C ALA A 144 9.79 -10.97 15.26
N MET A 145 9.22 -11.68 14.28
CA MET A 145 9.81 -12.90 13.72
C MET A 145 10.70 -12.66 12.49
N SER A 146 10.46 -11.56 11.75
CA SER A 146 11.12 -11.30 10.47
C SER A 146 11.97 -10.04 10.52
N LYS A 147 13.26 -10.17 10.20
CA LYS A 147 14.21 -9.04 10.15
C LYS A 147 14.17 -8.29 8.82
N THR A 148 13.81 -8.97 7.76
CA THR A 148 13.80 -8.43 6.39
C THR A 148 12.40 -8.53 5.81
N MET A 149 11.95 -7.44 5.17
CA MET A 149 10.65 -7.36 4.53
C MET A 149 10.80 -7.36 3.00
N LEU A 150 9.76 -7.81 2.32
CA LEU A 150 9.74 -7.98 0.86
C LEU A 150 9.91 -6.65 0.09
N ASN A 151 9.60 -5.51 0.72
CA ASN A 151 9.82 -4.19 0.12
C ASN A 151 11.24 -3.98 -0.41
N ALA A 152 12.25 -4.64 0.17
CA ALA A 152 13.64 -4.60 -0.28
C ALA A 152 13.85 -5.23 -1.67
N GLN A 153 12.94 -6.11 -2.09
CA GLN A 153 12.99 -6.78 -3.41
C GLN A 153 11.99 -6.23 -4.42
N ILE A 154 11.18 -5.24 -4.05
CA ILE A 154 10.23 -4.60 -4.96
C ILE A 154 10.93 -3.46 -5.70
N SER A 155 10.80 -3.44 -7.02
CA SER A 155 11.36 -2.37 -7.85
C SER A 155 10.68 -1.03 -7.60
N PRO A 156 11.39 0.09 -7.74
CA PRO A 156 10.75 1.38 -7.92
C PRO A 156 9.98 1.43 -9.24
N GLN A 157 9.22 2.51 -9.44
CA GLN A 157 8.56 2.77 -10.72
C GLN A 157 9.57 2.84 -11.87
N THR A 158 9.11 2.50 -13.09
CA THR A 158 10.00 2.35 -14.26
C THR A 158 11.15 1.36 -14.01
N PRO A 159 10.86 0.06 -13.78
CA PRO A 159 11.89 -0.92 -13.40
C PRO A 159 13.07 -0.99 -14.35
N PHE A 160 12.82 -0.85 -15.67
CA PHE A 160 13.82 -0.89 -16.72
C PHE A 160 14.04 0.45 -17.43
N GLY A 161 13.39 1.54 -16.95
CA GLY A 161 13.52 2.88 -17.52
C GLY A 161 12.39 3.27 -18.49
N PHE A 162 11.50 2.35 -18.85
CA PHE A 162 10.43 2.60 -19.83
C PHE A 162 9.15 3.12 -19.14
N VAL A 163 8.62 4.23 -19.66
CA VAL A 163 7.34 4.82 -19.22
C VAL A 163 6.15 3.98 -19.68
N SER A 164 4.98 4.17 -19.10
CA SER A 164 3.77 3.38 -19.40
C SER A 164 3.27 3.51 -20.84
N THR A 165 3.59 4.61 -21.52
CA THR A 165 3.22 4.88 -22.92
C THR A 165 4.22 4.33 -23.95
N TYR A 166 5.38 3.87 -23.50
CA TYR A 166 6.38 3.28 -24.39
C TYR A 166 5.90 1.93 -24.95
N ARG A 167 6.08 1.71 -26.26
CA ARG A 167 5.55 0.52 -26.96
C ARG A 167 6.63 -0.38 -27.58
N GLY A 168 7.88 0.05 -27.61
CA GLY A 168 8.93 -0.69 -28.32
C GLY A 168 8.74 -0.71 -29.83
N THR A 169 9.37 -1.66 -30.47
CA THR A 169 9.37 -1.86 -31.95
C THR A 169 8.96 -3.30 -32.27
N ALA A 170 8.58 -3.56 -33.51
CA ALA A 170 8.49 -4.93 -34.02
C ALA A 170 9.91 -5.55 -33.99
N GLN A 171 9.98 -6.86 -33.66
CA GLN A 171 11.26 -7.56 -33.61
C GLN A 171 11.90 -7.51 -35.00
N PRO A 172 13.14 -6.99 -35.12
CA PRO A 172 13.92 -7.15 -36.35
C PRO A 172 14.23 -8.64 -36.57
N GLU A 173 14.05 -9.14 -37.76
CA GLU A 173 14.20 -10.58 -38.10
C GLU A 173 15.59 -11.17 -37.77
N THR A 174 16.60 -10.35 -37.55
CA THR A 174 18.01 -10.77 -37.41
C THR A 174 18.77 -10.20 -36.22
N ASP A 175 18.13 -9.47 -35.29
CA ASP A 175 18.85 -8.86 -34.16
C ASP A 175 18.79 -9.74 -32.89
N PRO A 176 19.89 -10.43 -32.54
CA PRO A 176 19.95 -11.28 -31.34
C PRO A 176 19.97 -10.48 -30.02
N THR A 177 20.08 -9.14 -30.07
CA THR A 177 20.10 -8.28 -28.88
C THR A 177 18.71 -7.79 -28.47
N CYS A 178 17.67 -8.15 -29.23
CA CYS A 178 16.29 -7.80 -28.89
C CYS A 178 15.80 -8.50 -27.62
N VAL A 179 15.21 -7.72 -26.74
CA VAL A 179 14.62 -8.14 -25.48
C VAL A 179 13.11 -7.91 -25.58
N MET A 180 12.31 -8.89 -25.15
CA MET A 180 10.84 -8.76 -25.17
C MET A 180 10.39 -7.71 -24.16
N LEU A 181 9.50 -6.82 -24.57
CA LEU A 181 8.90 -5.78 -23.73
C LEU A 181 7.45 -6.13 -23.40
N LYS A 182 7.18 -6.32 -22.11
CA LYS A 182 5.81 -6.41 -21.57
C LYS A 182 5.28 -5.01 -21.26
N SER A 183 4.28 -4.58 -22.01
CA SER A 183 3.55 -3.33 -21.80
C SER A 183 2.08 -3.59 -21.50
N SER A 184 1.27 -2.54 -21.33
CA SER A 184 -0.20 -2.63 -21.26
C SER A 184 -0.86 -2.90 -22.62
N GLY A 185 -0.09 -2.84 -23.71
CA GLY A 185 -0.50 -3.20 -25.07
C GLY A 185 0.02 -4.57 -25.47
N ASP A 186 0.14 -4.77 -26.80
CA ASP A 186 0.68 -5.99 -27.37
C ASP A 186 2.15 -6.18 -27.02
N ALA A 187 2.64 -7.42 -27.15
CA ALA A 187 4.05 -7.74 -26.98
C ALA A 187 4.88 -7.02 -28.05
N SER A 188 6.00 -6.46 -27.65
CA SER A 188 6.94 -5.75 -28.52
C SER A 188 8.38 -6.02 -28.08
N TYR A 189 9.34 -5.36 -28.70
CA TYR A 189 10.75 -5.59 -28.42
C TYR A 189 11.49 -4.27 -28.25
N VAL A 190 12.61 -4.31 -27.52
CA VAL A 190 13.53 -3.21 -27.31
C VAL A 190 14.96 -3.71 -27.49
N LEU A 191 15.88 -2.84 -27.88
CA LEU A 191 17.29 -3.19 -27.88
C LEU A 191 17.81 -3.22 -26.43
N ARG A 192 18.71 -4.14 -26.12
CA ARG A 192 19.29 -4.26 -24.77
C ARG A 192 19.99 -2.97 -24.33
N GLU A 193 20.58 -2.23 -25.24
CA GLU A 193 21.24 -0.93 -25.00
C GLU A 193 20.27 0.19 -24.59
N ASP A 194 18.98 0.08 -24.93
CA ASP A 194 17.94 1.03 -24.52
C ASP A 194 17.49 0.85 -23.06
N ILE A 195 17.83 -0.27 -22.44
CA ILE A 195 17.48 -0.56 -21.05
C ILE A 195 18.40 0.25 -20.13
N LYS A 196 17.83 1.28 -19.47
CA LYS A 196 18.63 2.25 -18.68
C LYS A 196 18.73 1.88 -17.19
N LYS A 197 17.95 0.91 -16.71
CA LYS A 197 17.92 0.49 -15.29
C LYS A 197 17.88 -1.02 -15.18
N ASN A 198 18.46 -1.55 -14.11
CA ASN A 198 18.41 -2.97 -13.74
C ASN A 198 18.78 -3.92 -14.91
N GLN A 199 19.78 -3.58 -15.69
CA GLN A 199 20.25 -4.40 -16.82
C GLN A 199 20.63 -5.82 -16.37
N GLN A 200 21.12 -5.97 -15.14
CA GLN A 200 21.45 -7.27 -14.53
C GLN A 200 20.22 -8.17 -14.31
N TRP A 201 19.01 -7.61 -14.31
CA TRP A 201 17.78 -8.40 -14.16
C TRP A 201 17.27 -8.95 -15.50
N VAL A 202 17.78 -8.49 -16.62
CA VAL A 202 17.33 -8.92 -17.95
C VAL A 202 17.44 -10.44 -18.10
N ASP A 203 18.54 -11.00 -17.62
CA ASP A 203 18.87 -12.43 -17.77
C ASP A 203 18.33 -13.31 -16.62
N LEU A 204 17.54 -12.74 -15.71
CA LEU A 204 17.00 -13.42 -14.53
C LEU A 204 15.50 -13.71 -14.71
N HIS A 205 14.99 -14.67 -13.94
CA HIS A 205 13.55 -14.92 -13.74
C HIS A 205 12.99 -13.90 -12.78
N LYS A 206 11.88 -13.27 -13.11
CA LYS A 206 11.29 -12.18 -12.36
C LYS A 206 9.81 -12.41 -12.15
N VAL A 207 9.25 -11.87 -11.09
CA VAL A 207 7.79 -11.76 -10.90
C VAL A 207 7.37 -10.33 -11.17
N ILE A 208 6.28 -10.13 -11.91
CA ILE A 208 5.67 -8.83 -12.14
C ILE A 208 4.23 -8.81 -11.62
N PHE A 209 3.79 -7.62 -11.26
CA PHE A 209 2.40 -7.32 -10.95
C PHE A 209 2.04 -5.90 -11.43
N SER A 210 0.74 -5.64 -11.64
CA SER A 210 0.29 -4.30 -12.02
C SER A 210 0.72 -3.26 -10.99
N LYS A 211 1.20 -2.09 -11.46
CA LYS A 211 1.46 -0.95 -10.58
C LYS A 211 0.19 -0.47 -9.87
N ALA A 212 -0.97 -0.60 -10.50
CA ALA A 212 -2.25 -0.22 -9.90
C ALA A 212 -2.86 -1.37 -9.10
N THR A 213 -3.44 -1.06 -7.93
CA THR A 213 -4.30 -1.97 -7.19
C THR A 213 -5.57 -2.29 -7.97
N CYS A 214 -6.23 -3.42 -7.66
CA CYS A 214 -7.53 -3.77 -8.24
C CYS A 214 -8.64 -2.84 -7.79
N GLU A 215 -8.53 -2.31 -6.57
CA GLU A 215 -9.54 -1.54 -5.89
C GLU A 215 -9.22 -0.05 -5.94
N HIS A 216 -10.25 0.80 -6.03
CA HIS A 216 -10.09 2.25 -5.93
C HIS A 216 -9.60 2.65 -4.53
N ALA A 217 -8.27 2.88 -4.39
CA ALA A 217 -7.63 3.42 -3.19
C ALA A 217 -8.02 2.70 -1.89
N GLY A 218 -8.16 1.38 -1.92
CA GLY A 218 -8.46 0.58 -0.74
C GLY A 218 -9.95 0.49 -0.40
N THR A 219 -10.85 0.71 -1.36
CA THR A 219 -12.30 0.46 -1.20
C THR A 219 -12.61 -1.01 -1.54
N PRO A 220 -13.37 -1.73 -0.71
CA PRO A 220 -13.70 -3.14 -0.98
C PRO A 220 -14.66 -3.30 -2.16
N ASP A 221 -14.75 -4.53 -2.68
CA ASP A 221 -15.80 -4.90 -3.63
C ASP A 221 -17.18 -4.99 -2.94
N ARG A 222 -18.23 -5.34 -3.71
CA ARG A 222 -19.62 -5.44 -3.21
C ARG A 222 -19.81 -6.44 -2.06
N ASN A 223 -18.87 -7.37 -1.91
CA ASN A 223 -18.88 -8.38 -0.85
C ASN A 223 -18.03 -7.96 0.36
N GLY A 224 -17.46 -6.76 0.36
CA GLY A 224 -16.55 -6.31 1.40
C GLY A 224 -15.12 -6.87 1.27
N GLN A 225 -14.77 -7.47 0.12
CA GLN A 225 -13.50 -8.16 -0.09
C GLN A 225 -12.55 -7.37 -1.00
N TYR A 226 -11.25 -7.65 -0.85
CA TYR A 226 -10.16 -7.03 -1.62
C TYR A 226 -9.37 -8.09 -2.38
N ARG A 227 -9.01 -7.79 -3.62
CA ARG A 227 -8.06 -8.58 -4.40
C ARG A 227 -6.62 -8.12 -4.18
N VAL A 228 -6.41 -6.83 -4.02
CA VAL A 228 -5.14 -6.12 -3.75
C VAL A 228 -4.19 -6.11 -4.94
N LEU A 229 -3.67 -7.26 -5.35
CA LEU A 229 -2.74 -7.40 -6.47
C LEU A 229 -3.45 -7.87 -7.74
N SER A 230 -2.96 -7.42 -8.91
CA SER A 230 -3.44 -7.86 -10.22
C SER A 230 -2.29 -8.07 -11.20
N ALA A 231 -2.61 -8.74 -12.30
CA ALA A 231 -1.66 -9.06 -13.38
C ALA A 231 -0.34 -9.69 -12.87
N LEU A 232 -0.45 -10.52 -11.81
CA LEU A 232 0.66 -11.32 -11.30
C LEU A 232 1.10 -12.33 -12.38
N ALA A 233 2.38 -12.27 -12.75
CA ALA A 233 2.94 -13.16 -13.77
C ALA A 233 4.45 -13.34 -13.62
N LEU A 234 4.96 -14.45 -14.13
CA LEU A 234 6.39 -14.62 -14.36
C LEU A 234 6.83 -13.78 -15.56
N LEU A 235 7.98 -13.15 -15.45
CA LEU A 235 8.69 -12.50 -16.52
C LEU A 235 10.01 -13.24 -16.73
N GLN A 236 10.09 -13.96 -17.86
CA GLN A 236 11.21 -14.83 -18.19
C GLN A 236 12.51 -14.04 -18.43
N PRO A 237 13.70 -14.70 -18.42
CA PRO A 237 14.92 -14.11 -18.96
C PRO A 237 14.69 -13.54 -20.38
N GLN A 238 15.46 -12.52 -20.74
CA GLN A 238 15.31 -11.75 -21.99
C GLN A 238 13.95 -11.05 -22.13
N CYS A 239 13.29 -10.76 -21.00
CA CYS A 239 12.05 -9.99 -20.94
C CYS A 239 12.17 -8.84 -19.94
N VAL A 240 11.61 -7.68 -20.31
CA VAL A 240 11.51 -6.47 -19.48
C VAL A 240 10.08 -5.94 -19.48
N CYS A 241 9.78 -4.96 -18.64
CA CYS A 241 8.44 -4.37 -18.59
C CYS A 241 8.49 -2.84 -18.54
N THR A 242 7.36 -2.21 -18.91
CA THR A 242 7.14 -0.78 -18.74
C THR A 242 6.71 -0.45 -17.31
N GLN A 243 6.57 0.85 -17.00
CA GLN A 243 6.04 1.39 -15.75
C GLN A 243 4.62 0.89 -15.38
N SER A 244 3.91 0.25 -16.29
CA SER A 244 2.60 -0.37 -15.99
C SER A 244 2.71 -1.52 -14.98
N TYR A 245 3.92 -2.05 -14.80
CA TYR A 245 4.23 -3.13 -13.88
C TYR A 245 5.38 -2.74 -12.93
N LEU A 246 5.37 -3.36 -11.74
CA LEU A 246 6.51 -3.43 -10.84
C LEU A 246 7.08 -4.84 -10.87
N VAL A 247 8.37 -4.96 -10.54
CA VAL A 247 9.06 -6.24 -10.42
C VAL A 247 9.20 -6.58 -8.94
N ALA A 248 8.82 -7.80 -8.57
CA ALA A 248 9.09 -8.39 -7.27
C ALA A 248 10.15 -9.47 -7.43
N GLY A 249 11.35 -9.21 -6.94
CA GLY A 249 12.47 -10.15 -7.01
C GLY A 249 12.99 -10.42 -8.43
N ALA A 250 14.23 -10.87 -8.49
CA ALA A 250 14.90 -11.32 -9.71
C ALA A 250 15.84 -12.47 -9.30
N TYR A 251 15.61 -13.67 -9.86
CA TYR A 251 16.21 -14.93 -9.40
C TYR A 251 16.92 -15.64 -10.54
N THR A 252 17.93 -16.44 -10.18
CA THR A 252 18.66 -17.26 -11.18
C THR A 252 17.88 -18.49 -11.61
N THR A 253 16.93 -18.95 -10.79
CA THR A 253 16.09 -20.12 -11.08
C THR A 253 14.64 -19.74 -11.32
N ALA A 254 13.98 -20.48 -12.19
CA ALA A 254 12.54 -20.33 -12.42
C ALA A 254 11.73 -20.72 -11.18
N GLU A 255 12.20 -21.72 -10.42
CA GLU A 255 11.56 -22.24 -9.22
C GLU A 255 11.43 -21.16 -8.14
N GLU A 256 12.52 -20.42 -7.82
CA GLU A 256 12.46 -19.33 -6.85
C GLU A 256 11.48 -18.21 -7.27
N ALA A 257 11.44 -17.90 -8.55
CA ALA A 257 10.49 -16.90 -9.07
C ALA A 257 9.04 -17.41 -8.98
N ASP A 258 8.78 -18.69 -9.25
CA ASP A 258 7.46 -19.29 -9.15
C ASP A 258 6.99 -19.37 -7.68
N ASN A 259 7.89 -19.70 -6.77
CA ASN A 259 7.64 -19.72 -5.34
C ASN A 259 7.26 -18.31 -4.82
N LEU A 260 7.98 -17.27 -5.24
CA LEU A 260 7.60 -15.89 -4.94
C LEU A 260 6.25 -15.52 -5.56
N LEU A 261 5.97 -15.94 -6.79
CA LEU A 261 4.67 -15.70 -7.44
C LEU A 261 3.54 -16.33 -6.65
N THR A 262 3.72 -17.56 -6.17
CA THR A 262 2.75 -18.27 -5.33
C THR A 262 2.57 -17.58 -3.99
N TYR A 263 3.66 -17.14 -3.35
CA TYR A 263 3.63 -16.35 -2.12
C TYR A 263 2.79 -15.07 -2.26
N LEU A 264 2.97 -14.32 -3.36
CA LEU A 264 2.20 -13.09 -3.62
C LEU A 264 0.70 -13.35 -3.85
N LYS A 265 0.29 -14.58 -4.21
CA LYS A 265 -1.11 -14.97 -4.35
C LYS A 265 -1.79 -15.27 -3.01
N THR A 266 -1.04 -15.54 -1.94
CA THR A 266 -1.60 -15.88 -0.63
C THR A 266 -2.46 -14.77 -0.05
N LYS A 267 -3.47 -15.11 0.72
CA LYS A 267 -4.32 -14.15 1.43
C LYS A 267 -3.51 -13.42 2.52
N PHE A 268 -2.61 -14.14 3.19
CA PHE A 268 -1.71 -13.59 4.20
C PHE A 268 -0.92 -12.39 3.67
N VAL A 269 -0.25 -12.55 2.53
CA VAL A 269 0.55 -11.48 1.91
C VAL A 269 -0.31 -10.30 1.51
N ARG A 270 -1.40 -10.57 0.81
CA ARG A 270 -2.30 -9.52 0.31
C ARG A 270 -2.99 -8.76 1.44
N TYR A 271 -3.31 -9.43 2.54
CA TYR A 271 -3.82 -8.77 3.74
C TYR A 271 -2.81 -7.80 4.35
N LEU A 272 -1.53 -8.19 4.45
CA LEU A 272 -0.48 -7.30 4.94
C LEU A 272 -0.23 -6.10 4.02
N ILE A 273 -0.27 -6.30 2.69
CA ILE A 273 -0.17 -5.19 1.72
C ILE A 273 -1.35 -4.23 1.88
N LEU A 274 -2.57 -4.75 2.06
CA LEU A 274 -3.79 -3.94 2.22
C LEU A 274 -3.65 -2.91 3.34
N GLN A 275 -2.93 -3.23 4.43
CA GLN A 275 -2.77 -2.32 5.57
C GLN A 275 -1.99 -1.03 5.23
N THR A 276 -1.34 -0.98 4.09
CA THR A 276 -0.55 0.17 3.62
C THR A 276 -1.22 0.95 2.48
N ILE A 277 -2.35 0.44 1.95
CA ILE A 277 -3.00 1.01 0.76
C ILE A 277 -3.93 2.16 1.16
N THR A 278 -3.63 3.35 0.63
CA THR A 278 -4.49 4.55 0.70
C THR A 278 -4.56 5.28 -0.64
N SER A 279 -3.93 4.70 -1.67
CA SER A 279 -3.91 5.22 -3.04
C SER A 279 -3.93 4.08 -4.03
N GLN A 280 -4.29 4.37 -5.28
CA GLN A 280 -4.39 3.36 -6.32
C GLN A 280 -3.04 2.74 -6.71
N ASP A 281 -1.94 3.50 -6.59
CA ASP A 281 -0.62 3.03 -7.02
C ASP A 281 0.10 2.26 -5.91
N LEU A 282 0.66 1.12 -6.30
CA LEU A 282 1.61 0.35 -5.50
C LEU A 282 3.03 0.91 -5.65
N SER A 283 3.82 0.72 -4.61
CA SER A 283 5.24 1.10 -4.53
C SER A 283 5.95 0.17 -3.53
N PRO A 284 7.29 0.15 -3.47
CA PRO A 284 8.02 -0.69 -2.51
C PRO A 284 7.53 -0.56 -1.08
N GLU A 285 7.19 0.64 -0.63
CA GLU A 285 6.75 0.91 0.75
C GLU A 285 5.46 0.17 1.11
N LYS A 286 4.63 -0.20 0.11
CA LYS A 286 3.40 -0.96 0.35
C LYS A 286 3.65 -2.39 0.82
N PHE A 287 4.85 -2.89 0.66
CA PHE A 287 5.28 -4.24 1.07
C PHE A 287 6.07 -4.24 2.39
N MET A 288 6.08 -3.13 3.14
CA MET A 288 6.87 -2.96 4.36
C MET A 288 6.46 -3.86 5.53
N PHE A 289 5.29 -4.48 5.48
CA PHE A 289 4.82 -5.44 6.48
C PHE A 289 4.85 -6.89 5.97
N VAL A 290 5.18 -7.11 4.70
CA VAL A 290 5.27 -8.45 4.11
C VAL A 290 6.65 -9.04 4.42
N PRO A 291 6.74 -10.14 5.17
CA PRO A 291 8.03 -10.74 5.49
C PRO A 291 8.65 -11.38 4.25
N LEU A 292 9.95 -11.18 4.06
CA LEU A 292 10.71 -11.89 3.04
C LEU A 292 10.90 -13.34 3.47
N GLN A 293 10.58 -14.28 2.57
CA GLN A 293 10.76 -15.70 2.77
C GLN A 293 12.02 -16.20 2.05
N ASP A 294 12.47 -17.41 2.41
CA ASP A 294 13.37 -18.21 1.59
C ASP A 294 12.55 -18.90 0.50
N PHE A 295 12.84 -18.62 -0.76
CA PHE A 295 12.16 -19.21 -1.91
C PHE A 295 12.92 -20.41 -2.51
N THR A 296 14.03 -20.82 -1.91
CA THR A 296 14.80 -21.97 -2.35
C THR A 296 14.19 -23.29 -1.83
N SER A 297 14.70 -24.41 -2.30
CA SER A 297 14.33 -25.76 -1.81
C SER A 297 14.68 -26.01 -0.33
N LYS A 298 15.38 -25.08 0.34
CA LYS A 298 15.71 -25.14 1.77
C LYS A 298 14.71 -24.42 2.66
N SER A 299 13.67 -23.84 2.06
CA SER A 299 12.63 -23.12 2.78
C SER A 299 11.91 -23.99 3.80
N ASP A 300 11.49 -23.39 4.90
CA ASP A 300 10.56 -23.99 5.87
C ASP A 300 9.10 -24.01 5.38
N ILE A 301 8.82 -23.39 4.22
CA ILE A 301 7.54 -23.43 3.53
C ILE A 301 7.62 -24.43 2.37
N ASN A 302 6.67 -25.33 2.28
CA ASN A 302 6.52 -26.20 1.12
C ASN A 302 5.84 -25.46 -0.04
N TRP A 303 6.65 -24.88 -0.93
CA TRP A 303 6.17 -24.10 -2.07
C TRP A 303 5.48 -24.91 -3.16
N SER A 304 5.62 -26.25 -3.17
CA SER A 304 4.91 -27.13 -4.11
C SER A 304 3.44 -27.39 -3.72
N ALA A 305 3.02 -26.92 -2.55
CA ALA A 305 1.66 -27.04 -2.05
C ALA A 305 0.72 -26.02 -2.75
N THR A 306 -0.59 -26.18 -2.56
CA THR A 306 -1.58 -25.21 -3.05
C THR A 306 -1.45 -23.88 -2.30
N VAL A 307 -1.93 -22.78 -2.92
CA VAL A 307 -1.93 -21.44 -2.28
C VAL A 307 -2.60 -21.47 -0.91
N GLU A 308 -3.71 -22.21 -0.78
CA GLU A 308 -4.42 -22.35 0.49
C GLU A 308 -3.59 -23.09 1.56
N GLU A 309 -2.86 -24.13 1.17
CA GLU A 309 -1.96 -24.84 2.08
C GLU A 309 -0.76 -24.01 2.48
N ILE A 310 -0.25 -23.19 1.57
CA ILE A 310 0.81 -22.20 1.87
C ILE A 310 0.30 -21.13 2.83
N ASP A 311 -0.94 -20.64 2.67
CA ASP A 311 -1.56 -19.72 3.65
C ASP A 311 -1.60 -20.37 5.05
N LYS A 312 -2.01 -21.64 5.16
CA LYS A 312 -2.01 -22.37 6.45
C LYS A 312 -0.62 -22.47 7.07
N GLN A 313 0.42 -22.79 6.29
CA GLN A 313 1.80 -22.82 6.75
C GLN A 313 2.27 -21.44 7.23
N LEU A 314 1.90 -20.37 6.54
CA LEU A 314 2.22 -19.00 6.95
C LEU A 314 1.47 -18.62 8.23
N TYR A 315 0.22 -19.01 8.39
CA TYR A 315 -0.55 -18.78 9.61
C TYR A 315 0.11 -19.48 10.82
N GLU A 316 0.52 -20.73 10.67
CA GLU A 316 1.25 -21.47 11.69
C GLU A 316 2.60 -20.80 12.02
N LYS A 317 3.39 -20.49 10.99
CA LYS A 317 4.71 -19.85 11.12
C LYS A 317 4.64 -18.55 11.90
N TYR A 318 3.64 -17.71 11.64
CA TYR A 318 3.51 -16.38 12.28
C TYR A 318 2.57 -16.39 13.49
N GLY A 319 2.09 -17.54 13.93
CA GLY A 319 1.21 -17.67 15.08
C GLY A 319 -0.11 -16.91 14.93
N VAL A 320 -0.68 -16.95 13.71
CA VAL A 320 -1.99 -16.33 13.41
C VAL A 320 -3.06 -17.06 14.18
N ASP A 321 -3.79 -16.38 15.05
CA ASP A 321 -4.89 -16.95 15.80
C ASP A 321 -6.18 -17.04 14.95
N GLU A 322 -7.20 -17.71 15.47
CA GLU A 322 -8.46 -17.95 14.75
C GLU A 322 -9.21 -16.65 14.40
N ALA A 323 -9.15 -15.64 15.27
CA ALA A 323 -9.78 -14.34 15.00
C ALA A 323 -9.06 -13.58 13.88
N GLU A 324 -7.73 -13.56 13.91
CA GLU A 324 -6.90 -12.98 12.84
C GLU A 324 -7.09 -13.73 11.52
N ARG A 325 -7.12 -15.07 11.56
CA ARG A 325 -7.38 -15.90 10.39
C ARG A 325 -8.75 -15.60 9.78
N SER A 326 -9.79 -15.58 10.59
CA SER A 326 -11.14 -15.22 10.14
C SER A 326 -11.18 -13.84 9.50
N LEU A 327 -10.45 -12.87 10.08
CA LEU A 327 -10.34 -11.52 9.52
C LEU A 327 -9.65 -11.52 8.15
N ILE A 328 -8.54 -12.24 7.99
CA ILE A 328 -7.82 -12.36 6.71
C ILE A 328 -8.73 -13.01 5.66
N GLU A 329 -9.32 -14.18 5.99
CA GLU A 329 -10.12 -14.99 5.08
C GLU A 329 -11.38 -14.26 4.58
N ASN A 330 -12.04 -13.47 5.46
CA ASN A 330 -13.21 -12.69 5.11
C ASN A 330 -12.87 -11.41 4.35
N THR A 331 -11.66 -10.85 4.56
CA THR A 331 -11.25 -9.58 3.93
C THR A 331 -10.65 -9.79 2.55
N ILE A 332 -9.90 -10.87 2.33
CA ILE A 332 -9.15 -11.08 1.09
C ILE A 332 -9.84 -12.11 0.20
N LYS A 333 -10.14 -11.69 -1.02
CA LYS A 333 -10.74 -12.53 -2.06
C LYS A 333 -9.75 -13.59 -2.55
N GLU A 334 -10.24 -14.75 -2.93
CA GLU A 334 -9.43 -15.79 -3.59
C GLU A 334 -8.88 -15.33 -4.96
N MET A 335 -7.71 -15.88 -5.35
CA MET A 335 -7.06 -15.62 -6.63
C MET A 335 -6.88 -16.92 -7.41
#